data_a3798fb248c217cd9f9de475e3b49fc4
#
_entry.id   a3798fb248c217cd9f9de475e3b49fc4
#
_cell.length_a   1.000
_cell.length_b   1.000
_cell.length_c   1.000
_cell.angle_alpha   90.00
_cell.angle_beta   90.00
_cell.angle_gamma   90.00
#
_symmetry.space_group_name_H-M   'P 1'
#
loop_
_entity.id
_entity.type
_entity.pdbx_description
1 polymer ?
#
loop_
_entity_poly.entity_id
_entity_poly.type
_entity_poly.pdbx_seq_one_letter_code
_entity_poly.pdbx_strand_id
1 'polypeptide(L)' 'MAVTNNIREIREQRGIYQDDLAAAIGYSTQTVGRIERGDSTPSAEFMLRISKYFNMLVEDVFHVED' A
#
# COMPACT_ATOMS: atom_id res chain seq x y z
N MET A 1 -17.38 -8.41 0.26
CA MET A 1 -15.99 -8.60 0.74
C MET A 1 -15.08 -7.66 -0.01
N ALA A 2 -14.29 -6.88 0.70
CA ALA A 2 -13.38 -5.91 0.08
C ALA A 2 -12.02 -5.99 0.78
N VAL A 3 -10.97 -5.61 0.06
CA VAL A 3 -9.62 -5.51 0.65
C VAL A 3 -9.38 -4.03 0.97
N THR A 4 -9.12 -3.75 2.23
CA THR A 4 -8.77 -2.40 2.69
C THR A 4 -7.31 -2.38 3.10
N ASN A 5 -6.77 -1.20 3.34
CA ASN A 5 -5.38 -1.07 3.73
C ASN A 5 -5.18 0.19 4.58
N ASN A 6 -4.05 0.25 5.26
CA ASN A 6 -3.64 1.42 6.04
C ASN A 6 -2.30 1.97 5.54
N ILE A 7 -2.05 1.85 4.22
CA ILE A 7 -0.82 2.33 3.60
C ILE A 7 -0.61 3.81 3.89
N ARG A 8 -1.65 4.62 3.72
CA ARG A 8 -1.54 6.06 3.90
C ARG A 8 -1.16 6.43 5.33
N GLU A 9 -1.80 5.80 6.31
CA GLU A 9 -1.50 6.04 7.72
C GLU A 9 -0.06 5.70 8.04
N ILE A 10 0.42 4.54 7.56
CA ILE A 10 1.80 4.11 7.78
C ILE A 10 2.76 5.10 7.13
N ARG A 11 2.47 5.46 5.89
CA ARG A 11 3.29 6.38 5.12
C ARG A 11 3.42 7.74 5.82
N GLU A 12 2.27 8.28 6.25
CA GLU A 12 2.23 9.59 6.90
C GLU A 12 2.95 9.57 8.24
N GLN A 13 2.79 8.50 9.02
CA GLN A 13 3.50 8.35 10.29
C GLN A 13 5.01 8.32 10.11
N ARG A 14 5.48 7.81 8.97
CA ARG A 14 6.91 7.70 8.67
C ARG A 14 7.44 8.88 7.87
N GLY A 15 6.59 9.86 7.55
CA GLY A 15 6.99 11.02 6.75
C GLY A 15 7.36 10.68 5.32
N ILE A 16 6.74 9.66 4.73
CA ILE A 16 7.03 9.21 3.38
C ILE A 16 6.01 9.81 2.42
N TYR A 17 6.49 10.49 1.37
CA TYR A 17 5.61 11.00 0.33
C TYR A 17 5.14 9.88 -0.59
N GLN A 18 3.96 10.05 -1.17
CA GLN A 18 3.35 9.03 -2.02
C GLN A 18 4.22 8.68 -3.24
N ASP A 19 4.82 9.69 -3.88
CA ASP A 19 5.67 9.46 -5.04
C ASP A 19 6.99 8.77 -4.67
N ASP A 20 7.53 9.04 -3.48
CA ASP A 20 8.72 8.36 -3.00
C ASP A 20 8.44 6.88 -2.73
N LEU A 21 7.30 6.59 -2.14
CA LEU A 21 6.87 5.21 -1.91
C LEU A 21 6.72 4.47 -3.24
N ALA A 22 6.02 5.10 -4.19
CA ALA A 22 5.79 4.49 -5.50
C ALA A 22 7.11 4.15 -6.20
N ALA A 23 8.05 5.10 -6.20
CA ALA A 23 9.37 4.88 -6.79
C ALA A 23 10.11 3.72 -6.12
N ALA A 24 10.04 3.65 -4.79
CA ALA A 24 10.74 2.63 -4.01
C ALA A 24 10.25 1.22 -4.31
N ILE A 25 8.95 1.05 -4.57
CA ILE A 25 8.38 -0.28 -4.82
C ILE A 25 8.20 -0.58 -6.31
N GLY A 26 8.55 0.37 -7.20
CA GLY A 26 8.51 0.15 -8.64
C GLY A 26 7.14 0.29 -9.28
N TYR A 27 6.29 1.13 -8.73
CA TYR A 27 4.96 1.41 -9.27
C TYR A 27 4.79 2.90 -9.52
N SER A 28 3.76 3.27 -10.28
CA SER A 28 3.45 4.68 -10.49
C SER A 28 2.76 5.27 -9.26
N THR A 29 2.91 6.57 -9.07
CA THR A 29 2.22 7.29 -8.00
C THR A 29 0.71 7.14 -8.14
N GLN A 30 0.20 7.15 -9.37
CA GLN A 30 -1.21 6.99 -9.64
C GLN A 30 -1.73 5.63 -9.17
N THR A 31 -0.97 4.55 -9.40
CA THR A 31 -1.34 3.21 -8.95
C THR A 31 -1.40 3.16 -7.43
N VAL A 32 -0.38 3.69 -6.76
CA VAL A 32 -0.34 3.72 -5.30
C VAL A 32 -1.54 4.50 -4.76
N GLY A 33 -1.85 5.66 -5.35
CA GLY A 33 -2.98 6.48 -4.92
C GLY A 33 -4.31 5.76 -5.06
N ARG A 34 -4.53 5.07 -6.17
CA ARG A 34 -5.76 4.30 -6.38
C ARG A 34 -5.95 3.21 -5.35
N ILE A 35 -4.87 2.51 -5.02
CA ILE A 35 -4.94 1.43 -4.04
C ILE A 35 -5.15 2.01 -2.65
N GLU A 36 -4.48 3.11 -2.30
CA GLU A 36 -4.67 3.76 -0.99
C GLU A 36 -6.13 4.16 -0.78
N ARG A 37 -6.79 4.65 -1.83
CA ARG A 37 -8.19 5.10 -1.75
C ARG A 37 -9.20 3.95 -1.86
N GLY A 38 -8.75 2.75 -2.21
CA GLY A 38 -9.64 1.62 -2.42
C GLY A 38 -10.30 1.59 -3.79
N ASP A 39 -9.80 2.39 -4.75
CA ASP A 39 -10.34 2.43 -6.11
C ASP A 39 -9.86 1.27 -6.96
N SER A 40 -8.81 0.59 -6.54
CA SER A 40 -8.25 -0.57 -7.22
C SER A 40 -7.90 -1.64 -6.20
N THR A 41 -8.07 -2.91 -6.60
CA THR A 41 -7.65 -4.04 -5.79
C THR A 41 -6.15 -4.26 -6.00
N PRO A 42 -5.35 -4.34 -4.93
CA PRO A 42 -3.91 -4.57 -5.09
C PRO A 42 -3.64 -5.99 -5.57
N SER A 43 -2.61 -6.14 -6.41
CA SER A 43 -2.12 -7.46 -6.78
C SER A 43 -1.32 -8.06 -5.63
N ALA A 44 -1.10 -9.38 -5.69
CA ALA A 44 -0.25 -10.05 -4.70
C ALA A 44 1.16 -9.46 -4.73
N GLU A 45 1.69 -9.18 -5.91
CA GLU A 45 3.04 -8.60 -6.04
C GLU A 45 3.11 -7.23 -5.38
N PHE A 46 2.11 -6.38 -5.59
CA PHE A 46 2.07 -5.07 -4.94
C PHE A 46 2.08 -5.22 -3.42
N MET A 47 1.24 -6.11 -2.90
CA MET A 47 1.15 -6.32 -1.45
C MET A 47 2.46 -6.80 -0.86
N LEU A 48 3.14 -7.72 -1.54
CA LEU A 48 4.43 -8.23 -1.07
C LEU A 48 5.52 -7.17 -1.10
N ARG A 49 5.58 -6.37 -2.17
CA ARG A 49 6.59 -5.33 -2.30
C ARG A 49 6.44 -4.25 -1.25
N ILE A 50 5.21 -3.78 -1.02
CA ILE A 50 4.98 -2.70 -0.06
C ILE A 50 5.18 -3.19 1.38
N SER A 51 4.77 -4.41 1.68
CA SER A 51 4.97 -4.99 3.01
C SER A 51 6.45 -5.16 3.31
N LYS A 52 7.22 -5.60 2.34
CA LYS A 52 8.67 -5.71 2.49
C LYS A 52 9.31 -4.34 2.69
N TYR A 53 8.88 -3.35 1.94
CA TYR A 53 9.42 -1.99 2.07
C TYR A 53 9.15 -1.41 3.45
N PHE A 54 7.94 -1.63 3.97
CA PHE A 54 7.59 -1.18 5.32
C PHE A 54 8.17 -2.06 6.42
N ASN A 55 8.71 -3.23 6.07
CA ASN A 55 9.18 -4.23 7.03
C ASN A 55 8.04 -4.67 7.97
N MET A 56 6.88 -4.95 7.37
CA MET A 56 5.67 -5.36 8.08
C MET A 56 5.11 -6.60 7.42
N LEU A 57 4.26 -7.32 8.14
CA LEU A 57 3.53 -8.45 7.55
C LEU A 57 2.44 -7.93 6.62
N VAL A 58 2.07 -8.73 5.62
CA VAL A 58 0.99 -8.36 4.69
C VAL A 58 -0.29 -8.06 5.47
N GLU A 59 -0.63 -8.87 6.43
CA GLU A 59 -1.85 -8.71 7.23
C GLU A 59 -1.83 -7.51 8.17
N ASP A 60 -0.66 -6.90 8.38
CA ASP A 60 -0.56 -5.64 9.14
C ASP A 60 -0.91 -4.43 8.28
N VAL A 61 -0.84 -4.59 6.96
CA VAL A 61 -1.04 -3.49 5.99
C VAL A 61 -2.37 -3.63 5.26
N PHE A 62 -2.76 -4.86 4.92
CA PHE A 62 -3.96 -5.14 4.14
C PHE A 62 -4.93 -5.99 4.94
N HIS A 63 -6.22 -5.70 4.78
CA HIS A 63 -7.27 -6.34 5.56
C HIS A 63 -8.44 -6.72 4.66
N VAL A 64 -9.15 -7.78 5.04
CA VAL A 64 -10.37 -8.19 4.37
C VAL A 64 -11.55 -7.74 5.21
N GLU A 65 -12.45 -6.98 4.60
CA GLU A 65 -13.68 -6.51 5.23
C GLU A 65 -14.83 -7.35 4.70
N ASP A 66 -15.56 -7.99 5.57
CA ASP A 66 -16.72 -8.83 5.21
C ASP A 66 -18.01 -8.02 5.08
#